data_9c896735e0c7752d0d782c2cb5461d7b
#
_entry.id   9c896735e0c7752d0d782c2cb5461d7b
#
_cell.length_a   1.000
_cell.length_b   1.000
_cell.length_c   1.000
_cell.angle_alpha   90.00
_cell.angle_beta   90.00
_cell.angle_gamma   90.00
#
_symmetry.space_group_name_H-M   'P 1'
#
loop_
_entity.id
_entity.type
_entity.pdbx_description
1 polymer ?
#
loop_
_entity_poly.entity_id
_entity_poly.type
_entity_poly.pdbx_seq_one_letter_code
_entity_poly.pdbx_strand_id
1 'polypeptide(L)'
;CDGGFYRNKVVAVNGGGDTAVEDALYLSRIASKVYLIHRRDELRANKTLQTRLAESNVEVVWNSTIKEILGEEKLTGVITVDKTDQSERKIELDGLFVAIGGIPTSGLVDGLVDLNPQGYIVTDEDCQTSVDGIYAVGDIRVKSLRQVITAAADGAIAVHAAEKYILEHQ
;
A
#
# COMPACT_ATOMS: atom_id res chain seq x y z
N CYS A 1 3.77 8.58 -5.38
CA CYS A 1 3.66 8.93 -3.95
C CYS A 1 3.69 10.43 -3.79
N ASP A 2 2.92 10.97 -2.85
CA ASP A 2 2.77 12.42 -2.57
C ASP A 2 3.94 13.00 -1.77
N GLY A 3 5.03 12.26 -1.64
CA GLY A 3 6.21 12.64 -0.87
C GLY A 3 6.80 14.00 -1.22
N GLY A 4 6.64 14.47 -2.45
CA GLY A 4 7.13 15.78 -2.90
C GLY A 4 6.59 16.96 -2.08
N PHE A 5 5.37 16.85 -1.52
CA PHE A 5 4.75 17.87 -0.66
C PHE A 5 5.36 17.95 0.74
N TYR A 6 6.19 16.98 1.12
CA TYR A 6 6.77 16.84 2.45
C TYR A 6 8.27 17.14 2.49
N ARG A 7 8.78 17.91 1.52
CA ARG A 7 10.18 18.38 1.53
C ARG A 7 10.49 19.15 2.82
N ASN A 8 11.58 18.75 3.49
CA ASN A 8 12.05 19.33 4.77
C ASN A 8 11.03 19.24 5.92
N LYS A 9 10.05 18.34 5.84
CA LYS A 9 9.05 18.09 6.90
C LYS A 9 9.35 16.79 7.64
N VAL A 10 8.68 16.61 8.78
CA VAL A 10 8.74 15.38 9.57
C VAL A 10 7.59 14.48 9.14
N VAL A 11 7.88 13.24 8.77
CA VAL A 11 6.85 12.30 8.31
C VAL A 11 7.00 10.93 8.98
N ALA A 12 5.92 10.17 8.99
CA ALA A 12 5.95 8.77 9.37
C ALA A 12 5.38 7.88 8.27
N VAL A 13 5.91 6.67 8.16
CA VAL A 13 5.34 5.57 7.39
C VAL A 13 4.88 4.51 8.37
N ASN A 14 3.63 4.08 8.27
CA ASN A 14 3.08 2.98 9.07
C ASN A 14 3.05 1.70 8.24
N GLY A 15 3.88 0.72 8.60
CA GLY A 15 3.97 -0.54 7.89
C GLY A 15 5.24 -1.33 8.21
N GLY A 16 5.55 -2.36 7.39
CA GLY A 16 6.75 -3.18 7.62
C GLY A 16 6.98 -4.22 6.52
N GLY A 17 6.27 -4.12 5.41
CA GLY A 17 6.53 -4.84 4.16
C GLY A 17 7.40 -4.03 3.21
N ASP A 18 7.66 -4.57 2.01
CA ASP A 18 8.50 -3.94 0.98
C ASP A 18 8.06 -2.51 0.69
N THR A 19 6.77 -2.29 0.42
CA THR A 19 6.21 -0.96 0.14
C THR A 19 6.51 0.05 1.25
N ALA A 20 6.32 -0.34 2.52
CA ALA A 20 6.56 0.57 3.65
C ALA A 20 8.04 0.98 3.76
N VAL A 21 8.96 0.03 3.53
CA VAL A 21 10.40 0.29 3.57
C VAL A 21 10.84 1.11 2.37
N GLU A 22 10.32 0.82 1.17
CA GLU A 22 10.58 1.61 -0.04
C GLU A 22 10.11 3.05 0.10
N ASP A 23 8.89 3.26 0.61
CA ASP A 23 8.35 4.60 0.89
C ASP A 23 9.20 5.34 1.92
N ALA A 24 9.58 4.69 3.02
CA ALA A 24 10.44 5.30 4.04
C ALA A 24 11.81 5.71 3.48
N LEU A 25 12.44 4.85 2.67
CA LEU A 25 13.70 5.12 1.99
C LEU A 25 13.59 6.25 0.95
N TYR A 26 12.47 6.32 0.23
CA TYR A 26 12.22 7.42 -0.69
C TYR A 26 12.05 8.74 0.06
N LEU A 27 11.20 8.76 1.09
CA LEU A 27 10.93 9.93 1.90
C LEU A 27 12.18 10.43 2.64
N SER A 28 13.09 9.54 3.05
CA SER A 28 14.32 9.91 3.75
C SER A 28 15.27 10.80 2.92
N ARG A 29 15.08 10.86 1.60
CA ARG A 29 15.86 11.71 0.69
C ARG A 29 15.33 13.13 0.57
N ILE A 30 14.09 13.37 1.01
CA ILE A 30 13.38 14.64 0.79
C ILE A 30 12.85 15.25 2.08
N ALA A 31 12.42 14.47 3.03
CA ALA A 31 11.96 14.91 4.35
C ALA A 31 13.14 15.20 5.29
N SER A 32 12.91 16.01 6.31
CA SER A 32 13.91 16.31 7.34
C SER A 32 14.08 15.15 8.32
N LYS A 33 13.00 14.41 8.59
CA LYS A 33 12.98 13.24 9.46
C LYS A 33 11.91 12.27 8.99
N VAL A 34 12.22 10.96 9.03
CA VAL A 34 11.28 9.88 8.73
C VAL A 34 11.25 8.89 9.87
N TYR A 35 10.04 8.57 10.31
CA TYR A 35 9.76 7.47 11.24
C TYR A 35 9.12 6.31 10.46
N LEU A 36 9.59 5.08 10.70
CA LEU A 36 8.91 3.86 10.25
C LEU A 36 8.27 3.18 11.46
N ILE A 37 6.96 3.30 11.59
CA ILE A 37 6.22 2.73 12.72
C ILE A 37 5.82 1.30 12.36
N HIS A 38 6.31 0.33 13.16
CA HIS A 38 6.05 -1.08 12.90
C HIS A 38 5.61 -1.84 14.16
N ARG A 39 4.55 -2.66 14.01
CA ARG A 39 3.89 -3.38 15.11
C ARG A 39 4.63 -4.61 15.65
N ARG A 40 5.77 -4.97 15.08
CA ARG A 40 6.61 -6.11 15.46
C ARG A 40 8.05 -5.66 15.65
N ASP A 41 8.90 -6.56 16.13
CA ASP A 41 10.33 -6.41 16.31
C ASP A 41 11.16 -6.74 15.06
N GLU A 42 10.50 -7.24 13.99
CA GLU A 42 11.12 -7.56 12.70
C GLU A 42 10.25 -7.15 11.52
N LEU A 43 10.89 -6.71 10.42
CA LEU A 43 10.23 -6.35 9.17
C LEU A 43 9.98 -7.58 8.30
N ARG A 44 8.87 -7.54 7.55
CA ARG A 44 8.59 -8.53 6.49
C ARG A 44 9.21 -8.18 5.15
N ALA A 45 9.76 -6.99 5.02
CA ALA A 45 10.46 -6.54 3.83
C ALA A 45 11.64 -7.47 3.50
N ASN A 46 12.01 -7.55 2.21
CA ASN A 46 13.15 -8.36 1.78
C ASN A 46 14.47 -7.86 2.39
N LYS A 47 15.47 -8.76 2.45
CA LYS A 47 16.74 -8.47 3.14
C LYS A 47 17.50 -7.28 2.54
N THR A 48 17.45 -7.10 1.22
CA THR A 48 18.11 -5.98 0.54
C THR A 48 17.54 -4.64 1.01
N LEU A 49 16.21 -4.54 1.13
CA LEU A 49 15.55 -3.34 1.64
C LEU A 49 15.87 -3.10 3.11
N GLN A 50 15.92 -4.16 3.93
CA GLN A 50 16.30 -4.04 5.34
C GLN A 50 17.74 -3.53 5.50
N THR A 51 18.70 -4.01 4.69
CA THR A 51 20.08 -3.52 4.71
C THR A 51 20.15 -2.03 4.36
N ARG A 52 19.46 -1.61 3.29
CA ARG A 52 19.39 -0.19 2.89
C ARG A 52 18.73 0.68 3.96
N LEU A 53 17.71 0.15 4.65
CA LEU A 53 17.06 0.87 5.74
C LEU A 53 18.00 1.07 6.92
N ALA A 54 18.78 0.06 7.29
CA ALA A 54 19.76 0.15 8.37
C ALA A 54 20.89 1.17 8.10
N GLU A 55 21.21 1.41 6.82
CA GLU A 55 22.19 2.40 6.37
C GLU A 55 21.58 3.81 6.21
N SER A 56 20.27 3.95 6.38
CA SER A 56 19.54 5.22 6.20
C SER A 56 19.40 5.99 7.52
N ASN A 57 18.88 7.21 7.42
CA ASN A 57 18.52 8.05 8.58
C ASN A 57 17.08 7.85 9.07
N VAL A 58 16.40 6.79 8.61
CA VAL A 58 15.04 6.45 9.05
C VAL A 58 15.09 5.91 10.48
N GLU A 59 14.27 6.46 11.35
CA GLU A 59 14.10 5.94 12.71
C GLU A 59 12.96 4.91 12.72
N VAL A 60 13.29 3.66 13.07
CA VAL A 60 12.27 2.61 13.19
C VAL A 60 11.71 2.60 14.61
N VAL A 61 10.39 2.76 14.70
CA VAL A 61 9.63 2.67 15.96
C VAL A 61 9.03 1.27 16.03
N TRP A 62 9.75 0.37 16.69
CA TRP A 62 9.42 -1.04 16.79
C TRP A 62 8.26 -1.31 17.76
N ASN A 63 7.65 -2.48 17.63
CA ASN A 63 6.59 -2.99 18.52
C ASN A 63 5.41 -2.05 18.72
N SER A 64 5.27 -1.05 17.86
CA SER A 64 4.38 0.08 18.06
C SER A 64 3.23 0.13 17.06
N THR A 65 2.07 0.50 17.56
CA THR A 65 0.88 0.79 16.74
C THR A 65 0.43 2.23 16.97
N ILE A 66 -0.20 2.82 15.96
CA ILE A 66 -0.81 4.15 16.08
C ILE A 66 -2.11 3.98 16.86
N LYS A 67 -2.21 4.66 18.00
CA LYS A 67 -3.41 4.72 18.84
C LYS A 67 -4.31 5.87 18.42
N GLU A 68 -3.71 7.02 18.12
CA GLU A 68 -4.44 8.25 17.83
C GLU A 68 -3.69 9.09 16.79
N ILE A 69 -4.46 9.75 15.93
CA ILE A 69 -3.98 10.73 14.97
C ILE A 69 -4.37 12.12 15.49
N LEU A 70 -3.40 13.02 15.61
CA LEU A 70 -3.58 14.34 16.20
C LEU A 70 -3.69 15.41 15.13
N GLY A 71 -4.62 16.34 15.34
CA GLY A 71 -4.89 17.50 14.49
C GLY A 71 -6.35 17.58 14.09
N GLU A 72 -6.83 18.79 13.82
CA GLU A 72 -8.22 19.04 13.39
C GLU A 72 -8.26 19.29 11.87
N GLU A 73 -7.75 20.43 11.40
CA GLU A 73 -7.70 20.76 9.96
C GLU A 73 -6.51 20.13 9.24
N LYS A 74 -5.42 19.87 9.95
CA LYS A 74 -4.20 19.24 9.42
C LYS A 74 -3.58 18.33 10.47
N LEU A 75 -2.84 17.32 9.98
CA LEU A 75 -2.06 16.44 10.84
C LEU A 75 -1.00 17.24 11.61
N THR A 76 -0.92 17.02 12.91
CA THR A 76 0.11 17.60 13.79
C THR A 76 0.95 16.54 14.48
N GLY A 77 0.52 15.29 14.48
CA GLY A 77 1.25 14.18 15.08
C GLY A 77 0.43 12.92 15.22
N VAL A 78 1.03 11.94 15.87
CA VAL A 78 0.39 10.68 16.27
C VAL A 78 0.77 10.32 17.70
N ILE A 79 -0.09 9.57 18.38
CA ILE A 79 0.25 8.85 19.60
C ILE A 79 0.46 7.39 19.21
N THR A 80 1.65 6.87 19.47
CA THR A 80 1.96 5.44 19.33
C THR A 80 1.90 4.74 20.69
N VAL A 81 1.54 3.46 20.67
CA VAL A 81 1.58 2.59 21.87
C VAL A 81 2.54 1.46 21.58
N ASP A 82 3.52 1.29 22.43
CA ASP A 82 4.37 0.10 22.44
C ASP A 82 3.56 -1.10 22.95
N LYS A 83 3.57 -2.19 22.20
CA LYS A 83 2.79 -3.40 22.53
C LYS A 83 3.40 -4.23 23.63
N THR A 84 4.67 -4.00 23.98
CA THR A 84 5.39 -4.77 24.97
C THR A 84 5.15 -4.27 26.40
N ASP A 85 5.15 -2.96 26.59
CA ASP A 85 5.02 -2.32 27.91
C ASP A 85 3.83 -1.35 28.02
N GLN A 86 3.05 -1.19 26.94
CA GLN A 86 1.90 -0.29 26.81
C GLN A 86 2.26 1.20 26.99
N SER A 87 3.54 1.55 26.91
CA SER A 87 3.96 2.95 26.95
C SER A 87 3.46 3.73 25.75
N GLU A 88 3.10 4.99 25.98
CA GLU A 88 2.64 5.89 24.93
C GLU A 88 3.76 6.87 24.57
N ARG A 89 3.93 7.11 23.26
CA ARG A 89 4.85 8.10 22.73
C ARG A 89 4.11 9.01 21.75
N LYS A 90 4.15 10.34 22.02
CA LYS A 90 3.73 11.32 21.04
C LYS A 90 4.86 11.58 20.05
N ILE A 91 4.55 11.53 18.75
CA ILE A 91 5.46 11.87 17.65
C ILE A 91 4.80 13.01 16.86
N GLU A 92 5.47 14.16 16.81
CA GLU A 92 5.00 15.29 16.00
C GLU A 92 5.34 15.02 14.53
N LEU A 93 4.35 15.17 13.65
CA LEU A 93 4.43 14.85 12.22
C LEU A 93 3.68 15.89 11.39
N ASP A 94 4.21 16.14 10.20
CA ASP A 94 3.52 16.89 9.14
C ASP A 94 2.77 15.96 8.17
N GLY A 95 3.11 14.67 8.13
CA GLY A 95 2.51 13.70 7.24
C GLY A 95 2.60 12.25 7.73
N LEU A 96 1.56 11.48 7.46
CA LEU A 96 1.49 10.05 7.76
C LEU A 96 1.16 9.26 6.48
N PHE A 97 2.05 8.36 6.10
CA PHE A 97 1.88 7.43 4.98
C PHE A 97 1.49 6.06 5.51
N VAL A 98 0.36 5.53 5.03
CA VAL A 98 -0.16 4.24 5.48
C VAL A 98 0.18 3.17 4.45
N ALA A 99 1.09 2.26 4.82
CA ALA A 99 1.61 1.18 3.96
C ALA A 99 1.46 -0.20 4.62
N ILE A 100 0.28 -0.47 5.18
CA ILE A 100 -0.04 -1.74 5.89
C ILE A 100 -0.58 -2.83 4.96
N GLY A 101 -0.67 -2.56 3.67
CA GLY A 101 -1.29 -3.40 2.64
C GLY A 101 -2.72 -2.98 2.33
N GLY A 102 -3.21 -3.43 1.19
CA GLY A 102 -4.59 -3.25 0.76
C GLY A 102 -5.41 -4.53 0.93
N ILE A 103 -6.69 -4.37 1.19
CA ILE A 103 -7.67 -5.46 1.13
C ILE A 103 -8.55 -5.16 -0.09
N PRO A 104 -8.56 -6.04 -1.12
CA PRO A 104 -9.41 -5.82 -2.28
C PRO A 104 -10.90 -5.93 -1.88
N THR A 105 -11.72 -5.01 -2.36
CA THR A 105 -13.16 -5.01 -2.10
C THR A 105 -13.85 -5.91 -3.14
N SER A 106 -13.54 -7.19 -3.15
CA SER A 106 -14.02 -8.19 -4.11
C SER A 106 -15.29 -8.93 -3.68
N GLY A 107 -15.90 -8.56 -2.54
CA GLY A 107 -17.07 -9.24 -2.00
C GLY A 107 -18.28 -9.27 -2.95
N LEU A 108 -18.40 -8.35 -3.91
CA LEU A 108 -19.46 -8.35 -4.92
C LEU A 108 -19.39 -9.58 -5.85
N VAL A 109 -18.20 -10.11 -6.07
CA VAL A 109 -17.93 -11.23 -7.01
C VAL A 109 -17.44 -12.49 -6.30
N ASP A 110 -17.55 -12.52 -4.97
CA ASP A 110 -17.18 -13.68 -4.16
C ASP A 110 -18.06 -14.89 -4.53
N GLY A 111 -17.41 -16.02 -4.79
CA GLY A 111 -18.07 -17.23 -5.27
C GLY A 111 -18.54 -17.18 -6.73
N LEU A 112 -18.35 -16.06 -7.45
CA LEU A 112 -18.67 -15.92 -8.87
C LEU A 112 -17.43 -16.10 -9.74
N VAL A 113 -16.31 -15.49 -9.37
CA VAL A 113 -15.03 -15.55 -10.10
C VAL A 113 -13.91 -16.06 -9.19
N ASP A 114 -12.82 -16.51 -9.78
CA ASP A 114 -11.67 -16.98 -9.01
C ASP A 114 -10.96 -15.83 -8.29
N LEU A 115 -10.75 -16.02 -6.98
CA LEU A 115 -9.96 -15.12 -6.14
C LEU A 115 -8.69 -15.82 -5.68
N ASN A 116 -7.60 -15.06 -5.54
CA ASN A 116 -6.40 -15.58 -4.90
C ASN A 116 -6.57 -15.60 -3.36
N PRO A 117 -5.64 -16.22 -2.59
CA PRO A 117 -5.75 -16.28 -1.12
C PRO A 117 -5.78 -14.91 -0.41
N GLN A 118 -5.40 -13.83 -1.10
CA GLN A 118 -5.46 -12.47 -0.58
C GLN A 118 -6.75 -11.74 -0.96
N GLY A 119 -7.66 -12.39 -1.70
CA GLY A 119 -8.94 -11.85 -2.14
C GLY A 119 -8.90 -11.05 -3.45
N TYR A 120 -7.76 -10.98 -4.15
CA TYR A 120 -7.67 -10.33 -5.46
C TYR A 120 -8.25 -11.22 -6.56
N ILE A 121 -8.95 -10.62 -7.53
CA ILE A 121 -9.54 -11.32 -8.67
C ILE A 121 -8.42 -11.84 -9.57
N VAL A 122 -8.47 -13.13 -9.90
CA VAL A 122 -7.54 -13.75 -10.85
C VAL A 122 -8.03 -13.44 -12.26
N THR A 123 -7.13 -12.92 -13.12
CA THR A 123 -7.41 -12.65 -14.53
C THR A 123 -6.23 -13.06 -15.39
N ASP A 124 -6.48 -13.23 -16.67
CA ASP A 124 -5.45 -13.32 -17.70
C ASP A 124 -4.90 -11.94 -18.10
N GLU A 125 -4.09 -11.90 -19.18
CA GLU A 125 -3.49 -10.66 -19.71
C GLU A 125 -4.54 -9.75 -20.36
N ASP A 126 -5.65 -10.29 -20.86
CA ASP A 126 -6.77 -9.56 -21.44
C ASP A 126 -7.78 -9.08 -20.38
N CYS A 127 -7.41 -9.18 -19.09
CA CYS A 127 -8.25 -8.82 -17.95
C CYS A 127 -9.52 -9.68 -17.81
N GLN A 128 -9.62 -10.81 -18.51
CA GLN A 128 -10.75 -11.74 -18.43
C GLN A 128 -10.65 -12.56 -17.14
N THR A 129 -11.78 -12.73 -16.46
CA THR A 129 -11.87 -13.56 -15.24
C THR A 129 -12.10 -15.03 -15.60
N SER A 130 -12.26 -15.89 -14.59
CA SER A 130 -12.67 -17.29 -14.78
C SER A 130 -14.10 -17.48 -15.35
N VAL A 131 -14.85 -16.40 -15.50
CA VAL A 131 -16.22 -16.41 -16.06
C VAL A 131 -16.27 -15.58 -17.33
N ASP A 132 -16.70 -16.20 -18.42
CA ASP A 132 -16.81 -15.54 -19.72
C ASP A 132 -17.70 -14.29 -19.68
N GLY A 133 -17.23 -13.22 -20.32
CA GLY A 133 -17.93 -11.95 -20.38
C GLY A 133 -17.76 -11.08 -19.11
N ILE A 134 -17.03 -11.56 -18.09
CA ILE A 134 -16.69 -10.79 -16.89
C ILE A 134 -15.21 -10.43 -16.91
N TYR A 135 -14.91 -9.14 -16.79
CA TYR A 135 -13.57 -8.58 -16.79
C TYR A 135 -13.29 -7.87 -15.47
N ALA A 136 -12.05 -7.97 -14.98
CA ALA A 136 -11.62 -7.21 -13.81
C ALA A 136 -10.38 -6.38 -14.14
N VAL A 137 -10.40 -5.09 -13.76
CA VAL A 137 -9.38 -4.11 -14.11
C VAL A 137 -8.90 -3.35 -12.89
N GLY A 138 -7.68 -2.81 -12.94
CA GLY A 138 -7.12 -1.98 -11.88
C GLY A 138 -6.61 -2.77 -10.68
N ASP A 139 -6.64 -2.14 -9.53
CA ASP A 139 -5.96 -2.62 -8.32
C ASP A 139 -6.65 -3.82 -7.65
N ILE A 140 -7.88 -4.13 -8.06
CA ILE A 140 -8.67 -5.25 -7.52
C ILE A 140 -8.21 -6.61 -8.05
N ARG A 141 -7.50 -6.64 -9.19
CA ARG A 141 -7.01 -7.88 -9.80
C ARG A 141 -5.59 -8.25 -9.34
N VAL A 142 -5.21 -9.50 -9.55
CA VAL A 142 -3.84 -9.98 -9.35
C VAL A 142 -2.90 -9.28 -10.32
N LYS A 143 -1.98 -8.46 -9.82
CA LYS A 143 -0.95 -7.77 -10.61
C LYS A 143 0.24 -7.35 -9.73
N SER A 144 1.39 -7.15 -10.36
CA SER A 144 2.64 -6.79 -9.68
C SER A 144 2.72 -5.32 -9.31
N LEU A 145 2.13 -4.43 -10.13
CA LEU A 145 2.21 -2.97 -9.95
C LEU A 145 0.81 -2.36 -9.92
N ARG A 146 0.52 -1.59 -8.87
CA ARG A 146 -0.74 -0.90 -8.65
C ARG A 146 -0.50 0.60 -8.72
N GLN A 147 -0.84 1.19 -9.86
CA GLN A 147 -0.70 2.62 -10.17
C GLN A 147 -1.86 3.06 -11.05
N VAL A 148 -2.22 4.35 -11.01
CA VAL A 148 -3.29 4.92 -11.84
C VAL A 148 -3.09 4.58 -13.32
N ILE A 149 -1.85 4.71 -13.83
CA ILE A 149 -1.55 4.41 -15.24
C ILE A 149 -1.74 2.92 -15.58
N THR A 150 -1.41 1.99 -14.68
CA THR A 150 -1.62 0.56 -14.91
C THR A 150 -3.10 0.19 -14.80
N ALA A 151 -3.87 0.87 -13.95
CA ALA A 151 -5.32 0.70 -13.87
C ALA A 151 -6.02 1.20 -15.15
N ALA A 152 -5.60 2.34 -15.68
CA ALA A 152 -6.11 2.88 -16.95
C ALA A 152 -5.76 1.97 -18.13
N ALA A 153 -4.56 1.40 -18.17
CA ALA A 153 -4.14 0.45 -19.20
C ALA A 153 -4.99 -0.84 -19.17
N ASP A 154 -5.25 -1.38 -17.97
CA ASP A 154 -6.17 -2.53 -17.82
C ASP A 154 -7.56 -2.23 -18.41
N GLY A 155 -8.09 -1.01 -18.17
CA GLY A 155 -9.37 -0.59 -18.73
C GLY A 155 -9.39 -0.60 -20.25
N ALA A 156 -8.34 -0.10 -20.90
CA ALA A 156 -8.21 -0.12 -22.35
C ALA A 156 -8.13 -1.57 -22.91
N ILE A 157 -7.38 -2.44 -22.26
CA ILE A 157 -7.26 -3.86 -22.60
C ILE A 157 -8.62 -4.56 -22.49
N ALA A 158 -9.31 -4.39 -21.37
CA ALA A 158 -10.61 -5.03 -21.14
C ALA A 158 -11.69 -4.58 -22.11
N VAL A 159 -11.71 -3.30 -22.52
CA VAL A 159 -12.65 -2.81 -23.53
C VAL A 159 -12.41 -3.51 -24.88
N HIS A 160 -11.15 -3.64 -25.30
CA HIS A 160 -10.81 -4.34 -26.53
C HIS A 160 -11.20 -5.83 -26.48
N ALA A 161 -10.92 -6.51 -25.36
CA ALA A 161 -11.28 -7.91 -25.16
C ALA A 161 -12.81 -8.11 -25.14
N ALA A 162 -13.55 -7.22 -24.48
CA ALA A 162 -15.00 -7.26 -24.43
C ALA A 162 -15.64 -7.03 -25.82
N GLU A 163 -15.10 -6.10 -26.63
CA GLU A 163 -15.56 -5.89 -28.01
C GLU A 163 -15.40 -7.17 -28.83
N LYS A 164 -14.26 -7.82 -28.76
CA LYS A 164 -13.99 -9.09 -29.44
C LYS A 164 -14.98 -10.18 -28.99
N TYR A 165 -15.17 -10.32 -27.69
CA TYR A 165 -16.12 -11.29 -27.12
C TYR A 165 -17.54 -11.09 -27.66
N ILE A 166 -18.03 -9.85 -27.72
CA ILE A 166 -19.37 -9.53 -28.23
C ILE A 166 -19.50 -9.91 -29.69
N LEU A 167 -18.47 -9.63 -30.52
CA LEU A 167 -18.48 -9.97 -31.96
C LEU A 167 -18.48 -11.48 -32.21
N GLU A 168 -17.83 -12.26 -31.34
CA GLU A 168 -17.77 -13.73 -31.45
C GLU A 168 -19.05 -14.43 -30.95
N HIS A 169 -19.91 -13.73 -30.19
CA HIS A 169 -21.13 -14.29 -29.59
C HIS A 169 -22.43 -13.65 -30.10
N GLN A 170 -22.36 -12.90 -31.21
CA GLN A 170 -23.53 -12.46 -31.98
C GLN A 170 -23.91 -13.49 -33.05
#